data_c8e6821e897833e09c2db548ac2232f7
#
_entry.id   c8e6821e897833e09c2db548ac2232f7
#
_cell.length_a   1.000
_cell.length_b   1.000
_cell.length_c   1.000
_cell.angle_alpha   90.00
_cell.angle_beta   90.00
_cell.angle_gamma   90.00
#
_symmetry.space_group_name_H-M   'P 1'
#
loop_
_entity.id
_entity.type
_entity.pdbx_description
1 polymer ?
#
loop_
_entity_poly.entity_id
_entity_poly.type
_entity_poly.pdbx_seq_one_letter_code
_entity_poly.pdbx_strand_id
1 'polypeptide(L)'
;MAEYFFDTSAFVKRYHPEAGTQQVLALFSNPKNRVVISRLSLVEMQSAFAVKVHTGEISQSTAAMLWIQLMADLSSGAFEVLPVTDGHYQVAGELIERYGFRHRLRTLDALQLAVGLDKHHQAGVDGFVLADQALAEVASAEKLPIVFVS
;
A
#
# COMPACT_ATOMS: atom_id res chain seq x y z
N MET A 1 -16.66 -12.36 0.97
CA MET A 1 -15.31 -12.00 1.44
C MET A 1 -14.77 -10.92 0.53
N ALA A 2 -14.42 -9.77 1.09
CA ALA A 2 -13.84 -8.69 0.32
C ALA A 2 -12.31 -8.72 0.43
N GLU A 3 -11.62 -8.39 -0.66
CA GLU A 3 -10.16 -8.35 -0.71
C GLU A 3 -9.70 -6.95 -1.09
N TYR A 4 -8.78 -6.42 -0.29
CA TYR A 4 -8.26 -5.06 -0.45
C TYR A 4 -6.75 -5.07 -0.60
N PHE A 5 -6.27 -4.48 -1.68
CA PHE A 5 -4.84 -4.25 -1.87
C PHE A 5 -4.48 -2.86 -1.36
N PHE A 6 -3.52 -2.78 -0.45
CA PHE A 6 -3.10 -1.52 0.16
C PHE A 6 -1.80 -1.02 -0.44
N ASP A 7 -1.82 0.20 -0.94
CA ASP A 7 -0.60 0.97 -1.15
C ASP A 7 -0.02 1.40 0.20
N THR A 8 1.27 1.61 0.27
CA THR A 8 1.95 1.99 1.52
C THR A 8 1.41 3.29 2.11
N SER A 9 0.98 4.24 1.26
CA SER A 9 0.38 5.50 1.72
C SER A 9 -0.85 5.30 2.61
N ALA A 10 -1.61 4.23 2.39
CA ALA A 10 -2.74 3.86 3.24
C ALA A 10 -2.33 2.90 4.36
N PHE A 11 -1.43 1.96 4.07
CA PHE A 11 -1.02 0.94 5.04
C PHE A 11 -0.35 1.53 6.27
N VAL A 12 0.46 2.58 6.11
CA VAL A 12 1.13 3.27 7.22
C VAL A 12 0.14 3.82 8.25
N LYS A 13 -1.08 4.16 7.82
CA LYS A 13 -2.12 4.73 8.69
C LYS A 13 -2.66 3.75 9.72
N ARG A 14 -2.44 2.45 9.53
CA ARG A 14 -2.77 1.45 10.54
C ARG A 14 -1.84 1.55 11.75
N TYR A 15 -0.59 1.89 11.53
CA TYR A 15 0.45 1.84 12.55
C TYR A 15 0.78 3.20 13.16
N HIS A 16 0.53 4.27 12.43
CA HIS A 16 0.75 5.64 12.91
C HIS A 16 -0.51 6.47 12.69
N PRO A 17 -1.15 6.97 13.78
CA PRO A 17 -2.38 7.75 13.67
C PRO A 17 -2.19 9.02 12.83
N GLU A 18 -3.03 9.15 11.82
CA GLU A 18 -3.08 10.33 10.95
C GLU A 18 -4.46 10.39 10.26
N ALA A 19 -4.66 11.38 9.40
CA ALA A 19 -5.92 11.48 8.64
C ALA A 19 -6.16 10.18 7.85
N GLY A 20 -7.36 9.62 7.95
CA GLY A 20 -7.73 8.36 7.28
C GLY A 20 -7.52 7.09 8.09
N THR A 21 -6.88 7.17 9.26
CA THR A 21 -6.62 5.99 10.10
C THR A 21 -7.90 5.25 10.47
N GLN A 22 -8.99 5.95 10.78
CA GLN A 22 -10.25 5.29 11.13
C GLN A 22 -10.82 4.45 9.99
N GLN A 23 -10.72 4.94 8.76
CA GLN A 23 -11.14 4.19 7.58
C GLN A 23 -10.31 2.92 7.39
N VAL A 24 -8.99 3.03 7.57
CA VAL A 24 -8.07 1.88 7.47
C VAL A 24 -8.37 0.85 8.56
N LEU A 25 -8.53 1.29 9.81
CA LEU A 25 -8.83 0.40 10.92
C LEU A 25 -10.16 -0.33 10.71
N ALA A 26 -11.16 0.33 10.15
CA ALA A 26 -12.45 -0.30 9.84
C ALA A 26 -12.28 -1.45 8.83
N LEU A 27 -11.42 -1.30 7.83
CA LEU A 27 -11.15 -2.38 6.87
C LEU A 27 -10.45 -3.57 7.53
N PHE A 28 -9.48 -3.30 8.41
CA PHE A 28 -8.76 -4.37 9.12
C PHE A 28 -9.60 -5.08 10.17
N SER A 29 -10.55 -4.37 10.81
CA SER A 29 -11.35 -4.96 11.90
C SER A 29 -12.44 -5.90 11.42
N ASN A 30 -12.81 -5.86 10.15
CA ASN A 30 -13.82 -6.77 9.61
C ASN A 30 -13.17 -8.13 9.30
N PRO A 31 -13.52 -9.21 10.03
CA PRO A 31 -12.87 -10.51 9.82
C PRO A 31 -13.16 -11.14 8.47
N LYS A 32 -14.14 -10.62 7.72
CA LYS A 32 -14.46 -11.08 6.37
C LYS A 32 -13.56 -10.46 5.31
N ASN A 33 -12.84 -9.39 5.67
CA ASN A 33 -11.92 -8.74 4.73
C ASN A 33 -10.56 -9.42 4.73
N ARG A 34 -9.98 -9.51 3.55
CA ARG A 34 -8.58 -9.88 3.35
C ARG A 34 -7.81 -8.64 2.96
N VAL A 35 -6.68 -8.43 3.60
CA VAL A 35 -5.76 -7.32 3.31
C VAL A 35 -4.52 -7.89 2.66
N VAL A 36 -4.13 -7.29 1.54
CA VAL A 36 -2.98 -7.72 0.75
C VAL A 36 -2.09 -6.51 0.49
N ILE A 37 -0.80 -6.70 0.62
CA ILE A 37 0.22 -5.69 0.28
C ILE A 37 1.27 -6.29 -0.63
N SER A 38 2.02 -5.45 -1.33
CA SER A 38 3.22 -5.93 -2.03
C SER A 38 4.40 -6.01 -1.07
N ARG A 39 5.38 -6.84 -1.41
CA ARG A 39 6.64 -6.92 -0.65
C ARG A 39 7.36 -5.57 -0.56
N LEU A 40 7.17 -4.70 -1.55
CA LEU A 40 7.70 -3.32 -1.50
C LEU A 40 7.25 -2.58 -0.25
N SER A 41 6.00 -2.79 0.18
CA SER A 41 5.45 -2.07 1.33
C SER A 41 6.23 -2.36 2.60
N LEU A 42 6.83 -3.54 2.76
CA LEU A 42 7.64 -3.83 3.94
C LEU A 42 8.86 -2.90 4.03
N VAL A 43 9.55 -2.68 2.90
CA VAL A 43 10.70 -1.77 2.85
C VAL A 43 10.23 -0.31 2.98
N GLU A 44 9.15 0.04 2.30
CA GLU A 44 8.60 1.39 2.37
C GLU A 44 8.12 1.74 3.78
N MET A 45 7.58 0.79 4.53
CA MET A 45 7.18 0.98 5.92
C MET A 45 8.39 1.24 6.83
N GLN A 46 9.48 0.51 6.64
CA GLN A 46 10.73 0.80 7.36
C GLN A 46 11.23 2.22 7.07
N SER A 47 11.20 2.60 5.78
CA SER A 47 11.56 3.96 5.37
C SER A 47 10.63 5.01 5.99
N ALA A 48 9.32 4.76 5.99
CA ALA A 48 8.35 5.68 6.57
C ALA A 48 8.59 5.90 8.06
N PHE A 49 8.85 4.84 8.82
CA PHE A 49 9.17 4.94 10.25
C PHE A 49 10.48 5.69 10.47
N ALA A 50 11.50 5.43 9.66
CA ALA A 50 12.78 6.13 9.74
C ALA A 50 12.62 7.63 9.48
N VAL A 51 11.84 8.02 8.48
CA VAL A 51 11.53 9.42 8.19
C VAL A 51 10.83 10.08 9.38
N LYS A 52 9.86 9.42 10.00
CA LYS A 52 9.14 9.94 11.16
C LYS A 52 10.07 10.15 12.37
N VAL A 53 11.05 9.29 12.55
CA VAL A 53 12.08 9.50 13.58
C VAL A 53 12.94 10.70 13.22
N HIS A 54 13.39 10.78 11.99
CA HIS A 54 14.25 11.87 11.52
C HIS A 54 13.58 13.24 11.63
N THR A 55 12.28 13.32 11.36
CA THR A 55 11.50 14.56 11.48
C THR A 55 11.03 14.85 12.92
N GLY A 56 11.27 13.95 13.86
CA GLY A 56 10.90 14.14 15.26
C GLY A 56 9.44 13.79 15.59
N GLU A 57 8.69 13.21 14.66
CA GLU A 57 7.30 12.82 14.91
C GLU A 57 7.20 11.67 15.90
N ILE A 58 8.13 10.73 15.86
CA ILE A 58 8.20 9.59 16.79
C ILE A 58 9.63 9.37 17.25
N SER A 59 9.79 8.67 18.36
CA SER A 59 11.11 8.26 18.84
C SER A 59 11.60 7.01 18.12
N GLN A 60 12.91 6.75 18.19
CA GLN A 60 13.48 5.52 17.65
C GLN A 60 12.91 4.28 18.34
N SER A 61 12.66 4.34 19.63
CA SER A 61 12.04 3.23 20.37
C SER A 61 10.61 2.99 19.92
N THR A 62 9.84 4.04 19.64
CA THR A 62 8.49 3.89 19.08
C THR A 62 8.53 3.25 17.70
N ALA A 63 9.45 3.67 16.84
CA ALA A 63 9.62 3.05 15.52
C ALA A 63 9.92 1.56 15.62
N ALA A 64 10.79 1.17 16.55
CA ALA A 64 11.10 -0.25 16.78
C ALA A 64 9.88 -1.03 17.24
N MET A 65 9.06 -0.47 18.13
CA MET A 65 7.81 -1.09 18.59
C MET A 65 6.80 -1.25 17.47
N LEU A 66 6.63 -0.24 16.61
CA LEU A 66 5.74 -0.29 15.47
C LEU A 66 6.17 -1.38 14.47
N TRP A 67 7.46 -1.52 14.24
CA TRP A 67 7.99 -2.58 13.39
C TRP A 67 7.71 -3.97 13.97
N ILE A 68 7.90 -4.16 15.27
CA ILE A 68 7.59 -5.42 15.96
C ILE A 68 6.10 -5.74 15.82
N GLN A 69 5.23 -4.76 15.99
CA GLN A 69 3.79 -4.93 15.82
C GLN A 69 3.45 -5.35 14.39
N LEU A 70 4.05 -4.70 13.39
CA LEU A 70 3.83 -5.02 11.99
C LEU A 70 4.25 -6.47 11.68
N MET A 71 5.39 -6.90 12.18
CA MET A 71 5.87 -8.28 12.01
C MET A 71 4.97 -9.28 12.72
N ALA A 72 4.45 -8.95 13.89
CA ALA A 72 3.49 -9.79 14.61
C ALA A 72 2.18 -9.92 13.80
N ASP A 73 1.70 -8.85 13.22
CA ASP A 73 0.50 -8.86 12.36
C ASP A 73 0.71 -9.74 11.13
N LEU A 74 1.88 -9.67 10.51
CA LEU A 74 2.24 -10.55 9.39
C LEU A 74 2.21 -12.02 9.82
N SER A 75 2.82 -12.34 10.95
CA SER A 75 2.88 -13.71 11.47
C SER A 75 1.50 -14.26 11.85
N SER A 76 0.61 -13.40 12.32
CA SER A 76 -0.77 -13.79 12.68
C SER A 76 -1.72 -13.89 11.50
N GLY A 77 -1.28 -13.48 10.30
CA GLY A 77 -2.12 -13.50 9.11
C GLY A 77 -3.05 -12.31 8.98
N ALA A 78 -2.79 -11.20 9.68
CA ALA A 78 -3.60 -9.99 9.57
C ALA A 78 -3.56 -9.39 8.16
N PHE A 79 -2.51 -9.66 7.42
CA PHE A 79 -2.37 -9.30 6.01
C PHE A 79 -1.46 -10.30 5.28
N GLU A 80 -1.59 -10.34 3.96
CA GLU A 80 -0.78 -11.18 3.07
C GLU A 80 0.20 -10.33 2.27
N VAL A 81 1.41 -10.85 2.05
CA VAL A 81 2.46 -10.17 1.27
C VAL A 81 2.62 -10.85 -0.08
N LEU A 82 2.44 -10.10 -1.16
CA LEU A 82 2.65 -10.58 -2.52
C LEU A 82 4.07 -10.28 -3.00
N PRO A 83 4.71 -11.21 -3.70
CA PRO A 83 6.05 -10.97 -4.26
C PRO A 83 6.00 -9.92 -5.36
N VAL A 84 7.13 -9.25 -5.59
CA VAL A 84 7.35 -8.38 -6.75
C VAL A 84 8.20 -9.18 -7.73
N THR A 85 7.65 -9.41 -8.91
CA THR A 85 8.26 -10.26 -9.95
C THR A 85 8.84 -9.42 -11.09
N ASP A 86 9.63 -10.08 -11.95
CA ASP A 86 10.13 -9.43 -13.17
C ASP A 86 8.99 -8.91 -14.05
N GLY A 87 7.88 -9.62 -14.11
CA GLY A 87 6.69 -9.17 -14.83
C GLY A 87 6.13 -7.86 -14.29
N HIS A 88 6.18 -7.67 -12.98
CA HIS A 88 5.75 -6.41 -12.37
C HIS A 88 6.67 -5.25 -12.74
N TYR A 89 7.98 -5.48 -12.83
CA TYR A 89 8.92 -4.46 -13.31
C TYR A 89 8.61 -4.03 -14.74
N GLN A 90 8.31 -4.99 -15.60
CA GLN A 90 7.93 -4.69 -16.99
C GLN A 90 6.64 -3.85 -17.05
N VAL A 91 5.60 -4.26 -16.34
CA VAL A 91 4.34 -3.52 -16.28
C VAL A 91 4.54 -2.12 -15.71
N ALA A 92 5.36 -1.99 -14.66
CA ALA A 92 5.68 -0.67 -14.09
C ALA A 92 6.31 0.26 -15.13
N GLY A 93 7.24 -0.24 -15.94
CA GLY A 93 7.83 0.52 -17.04
C GLY A 93 6.79 0.97 -18.06
N GLU A 94 5.86 0.10 -18.43
CA GLU A 94 4.76 0.42 -19.35
C GLU A 94 3.82 1.48 -18.77
N LEU A 95 3.53 1.42 -17.46
CA LEU A 95 2.71 2.41 -16.78
C LEU A 95 3.37 3.79 -16.77
N ILE A 96 4.68 3.85 -16.52
CA ILE A 96 5.44 5.10 -16.58
C ILE A 96 5.43 5.68 -17.98
N GLU A 97 5.62 4.84 -19.01
CA GLU A 97 5.55 5.24 -20.40
C GLU A 97 4.18 5.83 -20.74
N ARG A 98 3.10 5.19 -20.27
CA ARG A 98 1.73 5.62 -20.58
C ARG A 98 1.30 6.87 -19.83
N TYR A 99 1.69 7.00 -18.55
CA TYR A 99 1.17 8.03 -17.65
C TYR A 99 2.20 9.03 -17.13
N GLY A 100 3.48 8.67 -17.14
CA GLY A 100 4.52 9.44 -16.46
C GLY A 100 4.74 10.85 -16.98
N PHE A 101 4.33 11.13 -18.22
CA PHE A 101 4.45 12.47 -18.81
C PHE A 101 3.31 13.40 -18.39
N ARG A 102 2.21 12.86 -17.89
CA ARG A 102 1.01 13.64 -17.51
C ARG A 102 0.73 13.61 -16.01
N HIS A 103 1.20 12.56 -15.34
CA HIS A 103 0.97 12.34 -13.92
C HIS A 103 2.30 12.17 -13.22
N ARG A 104 2.34 12.57 -11.95
CA ARG A 104 3.49 12.33 -11.10
C ARG A 104 3.50 10.87 -10.65
N LEU A 105 3.98 9.98 -11.50
CA LEU A 105 4.09 8.55 -11.24
C LEU A 105 5.56 8.18 -11.06
N ARG A 106 5.97 7.92 -9.81
CA ARG A 106 7.34 7.52 -9.50
C ARG A 106 7.50 6.00 -9.62
N THR A 107 8.76 5.56 -9.63
CA THR A 107 9.10 4.14 -9.81
C THR A 107 8.38 3.23 -8.80
N LEU A 108 8.41 3.58 -7.50
CA LEU A 108 7.77 2.75 -6.47
C LEU A 108 6.25 2.75 -6.60
N ASP A 109 5.64 3.88 -6.98
CA ASP A 109 4.21 3.96 -7.25
C ASP A 109 3.81 3.04 -8.41
N ALA A 110 4.59 3.07 -9.49
CA ALA A 110 4.35 2.23 -10.66
C ALA A 110 4.48 0.73 -10.31
N LEU A 111 5.44 0.36 -9.48
CA LEU A 111 5.61 -1.01 -9.02
C LEU A 111 4.44 -1.46 -8.12
N GLN A 112 4.01 -0.62 -7.18
CA GLN A 112 2.85 -0.90 -6.36
C GLN A 112 1.61 -1.12 -7.22
N LEU A 113 1.39 -0.24 -8.18
CA LEU A 113 0.27 -0.33 -9.10
C LEU A 113 0.35 -1.60 -9.95
N ALA A 114 1.54 -1.96 -10.43
CA ALA A 114 1.73 -3.18 -11.20
C ALA A 114 1.34 -4.44 -10.43
N VAL A 115 1.74 -4.53 -9.17
CA VAL A 115 1.37 -5.66 -8.29
C VAL A 115 -0.14 -5.69 -8.06
N GLY A 116 -0.74 -4.54 -7.77
CA GLY A 116 -2.18 -4.43 -7.54
C GLY A 116 -2.99 -4.80 -8.78
N LEU A 117 -2.57 -4.36 -9.96
CA LEU A 117 -3.21 -4.70 -11.24
C LEU A 117 -3.14 -6.20 -11.52
N ASP A 118 -1.98 -6.81 -11.31
CA ASP A 118 -1.81 -8.25 -11.50
C ASP A 118 -2.75 -9.03 -10.59
N LYS A 119 -2.80 -8.67 -9.31
CA LYS A 119 -3.71 -9.30 -8.35
C LYS A 119 -5.17 -9.13 -8.78
N HIS A 120 -5.54 -7.95 -9.24
CA HIS A 120 -6.91 -7.67 -9.70
C HIS A 120 -7.27 -8.50 -10.93
N HIS A 121 -6.36 -8.63 -11.89
CA HIS A 121 -6.59 -9.43 -13.10
C HIS A 121 -6.68 -10.93 -12.81
N GLN A 122 -5.92 -11.42 -11.82
CA GLN A 122 -5.93 -12.84 -11.47
C GLN A 122 -7.15 -13.27 -10.67
N ALA A 123 -7.55 -12.48 -9.69
CA ALA A 123 -8.55 -12.89 -8.70
C ALA A 123 -9.59 -11.81 -8.37
N GLY A 124 -9.42 -10.61 -8.88
CA GLY A 124 -10.19 -9.45 -8.50
C GLY A 124 -9.83 -8.91 -7.12
N VAL A 125 -9.80 -7.61 -6.98
CA VAL A 125 -9.77 -6.94 -5.68
C VAL A 125 -11.01 -6.05 -5.57
N ASP A 126 -11.55 -5.95 -4.37
CA ASP A 126 -12.72 -5.12 -4.10
C ASP A 126 -12.33 -3.65 -3.88
N GLY A 127 -11.06 -3.40 -3.57
CA GLY A 127 -10.54 -2.05 -3.45
C GLY A 127 -9.03 -1.99 -3.51
N PHE A 128 -8.53 -0.99 -4.21
CA PHE A 128 -7.14 -0.54 -4.16
C PHE A 128 -7.11 0.65 -3.21
N VAL A 129 -6.55 0.45 -2.02
CA VAL A 129 -6.63 1.39 -0.90
C VAL A 129 -5.38 2.25 -0.87
N LEU A 130 -5.54 3.55 -0.96
CA LEU A 130 -4.43 4.48 -1.02
C LEU A 130 -4.83 5.87 -0.50
N ALA A 131 -3.81 6.69 -0.23
CA ALA A 131 -3.97 8.07 0.21
C ALA A 131 -3.23 9.07 -0.69
N ASP A 132 -2.63 8.60 -1.78
CA ASP A 132 -1.89 9.41 -2.74
C ASP A 132 -2.82 9.76 -3.91
N GLN A 133 -3.12 11.05 -4.09
CA GLN A 133 -4.05 11.51 -5.13
C GLN A 133 -3.52 11.24 -6.54
N ALA A 134 -2.25 11.47 -6.79
CA ALA A 134 -1.66 11.26 -8.11
C ALA A 134 -1.71 9.78 -8.51
N LEU A 135 -1.40 8.89 -7.58
CA LEU A 135 -1.50 7.45 -7.82
C LEU A 135 -2.95 7.01 -7.99
N ALA A 136 -3.89 7.59 -7.22
CA ALA A 136 -5.31 7.30 -7.36
C ALA A 136 -5.83 7.61 -8.76
N GLU A 137 -5.40 8.72 -9.35
CA GLU A 137 -5.80 9.09 -10.71
C GLU A 137 -5.34 8.07 -11.75
N VAL A 138 -4.09 7.62 -11.65
CA VAL A 138 -3.54 6.60 -12.56
C VAL A 138 -4.23 5.26 -12.34
N ALA A 139 -4.40 4.83 -11.10
CA ALA A 139 -5.09 3.57 -10.77
C ALA A 139 -6.54 3.58 -11.27
N SER A 140 -7.23 4.70 -11.14
CA SER A 140 -8.59 4.87 -11.67
C SER A 140 -8.61 4.79 -13.20
N ALA A 141 -7.63 5.38 -13.88
CA ALA A 141 -7.50 5.30 -15.33
C ALA A 141 -7.27 3.84 -15.80
N GLU A 142 -6.61 3.03 -14.98
CA GLU A 142 -6.44 1.59 -15.20
C GLU A 142 -7.64 0.77 -14.73
N LYS A 143 -8.72 1.42 -14.33
CA LYS A 143 -10.00 0.81 -13.94
C LYS A 143 -9.94 -0.05 -12.68
N LEU A 144 -9.01 0.22 -11.78
CA LEU A 144 -9.04 -0.39 -10.46
C LEU A 144 -10.14 0.25 -9.60
N PRO A 145 -10.82 -0.54 -8.76
CA PRO A 145 -11.74 0.02 -7.78
C PRO A 145 -10.95 0.75 -6.69
N ILE A 146 -11.17 2.04 -6.56
CA ILE A 146 -10.39 2.90 -5.66
C ILE A 146 -11.11 3.07 -4.33
N VAL A 147 -10.35 2.91 -3.23
CA VAL A 147 -10.76 3.31 -1.88
C VAL A 147 -9.75 4.35 -1.40
N PHE A 148 -10.11 5.61 -1.50
CA PHE A 148 -9.27 6.71 -1.07
C PHE A 148 -9.47 6.96 0.42
N VAL A 149 -8.38 6.99 1.19
CA VAL A 149 -8.41 7.22 2.64
C VAL A 149 -7.69 8.51 2.99
N SER A 150 -8.38 9.40 3.69
CA SER A 150 -7.84 10.72 4.04
C SER A 150 -8.38 11.23 5.37
#